data_61eac2c4b89d9cecf5b62a136045086d
#
_entry.id   61eac2c4b89d9cecf5b62a136045086d
#
_cell.length_a   1.000
_cell.length_b   1.000
_cell.length_c   1.000
_cell.angle_alpha   90.00
_cell.angle_beta   90.00
_cell.angle_gamma   90.00
#
_symmetry.space_group_name_H-M   'P 1'
#
loop_
_entity.id
_entity.type
_entity.pdbx_description
1 polymer ?
#
loop_
_entity_poly.entity_id
_entity_poly.type
_entity_poly.pdbx_seq_one_letter_code
_entity_poly.pdbx_strand_id
1 'polypeptide(L)'
;LRNKRNGLRSLLTGIENGLAIENDISNVQHFANRGITYITLCHNGDNQICDSARHSLNTHGGVSPFGAQVIAEMNRLGLMVDLSHAGEKSFYDALQISRTPIVCSHSNSRALCDVPRNITDEQMRALAAAGGVCQITLYNGFLRTDGNATITDAIRHLEHAIDIMGIEHVGLGADFDGDGGIPGLADASELVNFTKALLRRRYSETDMSLIWGGNWLRVMNLCQQSAQR
;
A
#
# COMPACT_ATOMS: atom_id res chain seq x y z
N LEU A 1 6.89 11.90 14.66
CA LEU A 1 6.32 12.94 15.56
C LEU A 1 7.38 13.90 16.11
N ARG A 2 8.54 13.43 16.62
CA ARG A 2 9.62 14.29 17.14
C ARG A 2 10.16 15.24 16.09
N ASN A 3 10.44 14.78 14.87
CA ASN A 3 10.92 15.61 13.77
C ASN A 3 9.91 16.71 13.41
N LYS A 4 8.62 16.39 13.32
CA LYS A 4 7.56 17.38 13.06
C LYS A 4 7.53 18.47 14.12
N ARG A 5 7.66 18.12 15.42
CA ARG A 5 7.72 19.10 16.53
C ARG A 5 8.93 20.02 16.43
N ASN A 6 10.03 19.55 15.86
CA ASN A 6 11.26 20.29 15.66
C ASN A 6 11.33 21.00 14.30
N GLY A 7 10.22 21.07 13.54
CA GLY A 7 10.17 21.67 12.22
C GLY A 7 10.92 20.87 11.13
N LEU A 8 11.32 19.64 11.43
CA LEU A 8 12.03 18.76 10.49
C LEU A 8 11.03 17.92 9.68
N ARG A 9 11.43 17.57 8.47
CA ARG A 9 10.73 16.60 7.62
C ARG A 9 11.35 15.23 7.80
N SER A 10 10.55 14.18 7.55
CA SER A 10 11.01 12.79 7.56
C SER A 10 10.66 12.16 6.23
N LEU A 11 11.61 11.37 5.70
CA LEU A 11 11.37 10.48 4.57
C LEU A 11 11.28 9.06 5.13
N LEU A 12 10.32 8.30 4.65
CA LEU A 12 10.20 6.87 4.88
C LEU A 12 10.55 6.18 3.57
N THR A 13 11.47 5.25 3.63
CA THR A 13 11.92 4.50 2.45
C THR A 13 11.34 3.11 2.44
N GLY A 14 10.94 2.63 1.26
CA GLY A 14 10.47 1.28 1.01
C GLY A 14 11.25 0.63 -0.12
N ILE A 15 11.09 -0.67 -0.25
CA ILE A 15 11.52 -1.43 -1.43
C ILE A 15 10.27 -1.87 -2.17
N GLU A 16 10.11 -1.41 -3.38
CA GLU A 16 9.11 -1.96 -4.28
C GLU A 16 9.73 -3.10 -5.08
N ASN A 17 9.11 -4.27 -4.98
CA ASN A 17 9.54 -5.56 -5.49
C ASN A 17 10.56 -6.29 -4.60
N GLY A 18 10.04 -7.23 -3.83
CA GLY A 18 10.85 -8.14 -2.99
C GLY A 18 11.85 -9.01 -3.77
N LEU A 19 11.88 -8.91 -5.11
CA LEU A 19 12.97 -9.49 -5.93
C LEU A 19 14.35 -9.05 -5.43
N ALA A 20 14.45 -7.84 -4.88
CA ALA A 20 15.68 -7.31 -4.29
C ALA A 20 16.23 -8.12 -3.08
N ILE A 21 15.39 -8.96 -2.47
CA ILE A 21 15.81 -9.88 -1.40
C ILE A 21 16.63 -11.06 -1.98
N GLU A 22 16.51 -11.28 -3.29
CA GLU A 22 17.08 -12.45 -3.96
C GLU A 22 16.57 -13.75 -3.31
N ASN A 23 17.41 -14.74 -3.11
CA ASN A 23 17.07 -15.97 -2.38
C ASN A 23 17.79 -16.07 -1.03
N ASP A 24 18.12 -14.91 -0.43
CA ASP A 24 18.82 -14.82 0.84
C ASP A 24 17.97 -14.03 1.87
N ILE A 25 17.43 -14.75 2.86
CA ILE A 25 16.60 -14.18 3.91
C ILE A 25 17.35 -13.11 4.73
N SER A 26 18.70 -13.17 4.80
CA SER A 26 19.48 -12.19 5.54
C SER A 26 19.42 -10.79 4.94
N ASN A 27 19.05 -10.67 3.65
CA ASN A 27 18.84 -9.39 3.00
C ASN A 27 17.66 -8.59 3.59
N VAL A 28 16.67 -9.24 4.17
CA VAL A 28 15.57 -8.54 4.88
C VAL A 28 16.14 -7.76 6.07
N GLN A 29 16.98 -8.40 6.88
CA GLN A 29 17.68 -7.74 8.00
C GLN A 29 18.65 -6.65 7.50
N HIS A 30 19.35 -6.90 6.41
CA HIS A 30 20.25 -5.91 5.80
C HIS A 30 19.52 -4.62 5.43
N PHE A 31 18.37 -4.73 4.77
CA PHE A 31 17.54 -3.58 4.41
C PHE A 31 16.91 -2.90 5.62
N ALA A 32 16.44 -3.65 6.61
CA ALA A 32 15.94 -3.10 7.87
C ALA A 32 17.01 -2.23 8.57
N ASN A 33 18.25 -2.70 8.61
CA ASN A 33 19.38 -1.96 9.20
C ASN A 33 19.69 -0.66 8.43
N ARG A 34 19.30 -0.56 7.17
CA ARG A 34 19.42 0.66 6.34
C ARG A 34 18.24 1.62 6.49
N GLY A 35 17.25 1.27 7.30
CA GLY A 35 16.09 2.13 7.60
C GLY A 35 14.92 1.96 6.65
N ILE A 36 14.88 0.89 5.83
CA ILE A 36 13.69 0.53 5.07
C ILE A 36 12.53 0.26 6.03
N THR A 37 11.34 0.76 5.72
CA THR A 37 10.15 0.66 6.57
C THR A 37 9.11 -0.33 6.06
N TYR A 38 9.11 -0.63 4.76
CA TYR A 38 8.23 -1.62 4.15
C TYR A 38 8.87 -2.26 2.92
N ILE A 39 8.36 -3.43 2.53
CA ILE A 39 8.74 -4.12 1.29
C ILE A 39 7.46 -4.58 0.59
N THR A 40 7.27 -4.16 -0.66
CA THR A 40 6.23 -4.68 -1.55
C THR A 40 6.68 -6.06 -2.05
N LEU A 41 5.88 -7.10 -1.79
CA LEU A 41 6.29 -8.49 -1.98
C LEU A 41 6.67 -8.83 -3.42
N CYS A 42 5.94 -8.30 -4.41
CA CYS A 42 6.24 -8.44 -5.83
C CYS A 42 5.93 -7.17 -6.60
N HIS A 43 6.26 -7.16 -7.88
CA HIS A 43 5.87 -6.11 -8.84
C HIS A 43 5.08 -6.73 -10.00
N ASN A 44 5.25 -6.26 -11.22
CA ASN A 44 4.64 -6.86 -12.40
C ASN A 44 5.40 -8.16 -12.76
N GLY A 45 4.74 -9.31 -12.60
CA GLY A 45 5.31 -10.64 -12.74
C GLY A 45 5.65 -11.31 -11.41
N ASP A 46 5.60 -12.64 -11.41
CA ASP A 46 5.93 -13.47 -10.25
C ASP A 46 7.42 -13.33 -9.91
N ASN A 47 7.74 -13.47 -8.63
CA ASN A 47 9.12 -13.55 -8.16
C ASN A 47 9.27 -14.71 -7.16
N GLN A 48 10.42 -14.84 -6.50
CA GLN A 48 10.67 -15.91 -5.55
C GLN A 48 9.76 -15.88 -4.30
N ILE A 49 9.03 -14.77 -4.06
CA ILE A 49 8.20 -14.58 -2.87
C ILE A 49 6.75 -14.95 -3.14
N CYS A 50 6.15 -14.45 -4.22
CA CYS A 50 4.73 -14.68 -4.50
C CYS A 50 4.35 -14.41 -5.96
N ASP A 51 3.14 -14.82 -6.31
CA ASP A 51 2.53 -14.54 -7.60
C ASP A 51 1.94 -13.13 -7.63
N SER A 52 2.11 -12.46 -8.78
CA SER A 52 1.68 -11.08 -9.05
C SER A 52 0.24 -11.02 -9.60
N ALA A 53 -0.40 -9.86 -9.48
CA ALA A 53 -1.68 -9.55 -10.14
C ALA A 53 -1.54 -9.35 -11.66
N ARG A 54 -0.33 -9.05 -12.16
CA ARG A 54 -0.06 -8.84 -13.60
C ARG A 54 1.08 -9.73 -14.05
N HIS A 55 0.95 -10.21 -15.30
CA HIS A 55 1.96 -11.07 -15.93
C HIS A 55 2.35 -12.31 -15.11
N SER A 56 1.43 -12.77 -14.25
CA SER A 56 1.64 -13.97 -13.47
C SER A 56 1.55 -15.22 -14.35
N LEU A 57 2.45 -16.16 -14.09
CA LEU A 57 2.40 -17.53 -14.60
C LEU A 57 1.79 -18.49 -13.57
N ASN A 58 1.29 -17.97 -12.45
CA ASN A 58 0.81 -18.74 -11.31
C ASN A 58 1.89 -19.71 -10.79
N THR A 59 3.11 -19.20 -10.65
CA THR A 59 4.33 -19.96 -10.37
C THR A 59 4.25 -20.72 -9.04
N HIS A 60 3.62 -20.11 -8.04
CA HIS A 60 3.55 -20.65 -6.67
C HIS A 60 2.13 -21.01 -6.24
N GLY A 61 1.10 -20.57 -6.98
CA GLY A 61 -0.28 -20.66 -6.54
C GLY A 61 -0.56 -19.80 -5.30
N GLY A 62 0.11 -18.65 -5.17
CA GLY A 62 0.03 -17.72 -4.06
C GLY A 62 1.40 -17.31 -3.50
N VAL A 63 1.56 -17.32 -2.17
CA VAL A 63 2.85 -17.05 -1.50
C VAL A 63 3.70 -18.32 -1.49
N SER A 64 4.95 -18.23 -1.91
CA SER A 64 5.90 -19.36 -1.89
C SER A 64 6.34 -19.72 -0.45
N PRO A 65 6.93 -20.92 -0.22
CA PRO A 65 7.53 -21.25 1.08
C PRO A 65 8.63 -20.27 1.51
N PHE A 66 9.41 -19.73 0.56
CA PHE A 66 10.39 -18.68 0.83
C PHE A 66 9.70 -17.36 1.18
N GLY A 67 8.63 -17.00 0.46
CA GLY A 67 7.82 -15.83 0.75
C GLY A 67 7.21 -15.84 2.15
N ALA A 68 6.79 -17.00 2.63
CA ALA A 68 6.31 -17.13 4.00
C ALA A 68 7.41 -16.83 5.03
N GLN A 69 8.65 -17.25 4.79
CA GLN A 69 9.80 -16.90 5.64
C GLN A 69 10.11 -15.39 5.57
N VAL A 70 10.04 -14.78 4.37
CA VAL A 70 10.23 -13.33 4.20
C VAL A 70 9.19 -12.54 5.01
N ILE A 71 7.90 -12.88 4.93
CA ILE A 71 6.84 -12.23 5.70
C ILE A 71 7.08 -12.38 7.21
N ALA A 72 7.46 -13.58 7.66
CA ALA A 72 7.76 -13.82 9.08
C ALA A 72 8.95 -12.99 9.56
N GLU A 73 10.00 -12.87 8.76
CA GLU A 73 11.19 -12.07 9.08
C GLU A 73 10.87 -10.57 9.06
N MET A 74 10.06 -10.09 8.11
CA MET A 74 9.57 -8.71 8.10
C MET A 74 8.80 -8.39 9.39
N ASN A 75 7.90 -9.29 9.84
CA ASN A 75 7.18 -9.12 11.10
C ASN A 75 8.14 -9.08 12.30
N ARG A 76 9.15 -9.97 12.33
CA ARG A 76 10.17 -10.00 13.40
C ARG A 76 10.93 -8.68 13.49
N LEU A 77 11.21 -8.06 12.36
CA LEU A 77 11.98 -6.81 12.26
C LEU A 77 11.12 -5.54 12.38
N GLY A 78 9.79 -5.67 12.39
CA GLY A 78 8.86 -4.54 12.43
C GLY A 78 8.73 -3.79 11.12
N LEU A 79 9.02 -4.46 9.99
CA LEU A 79 8.77 -3.94 8.64
C LEU A 79 7.31 -4.18 8.25
N MET A 80 6.69 -3.21 7.59
CA MET A 80 5.36 -3.42 7.02
C MET A 80 5.44 -4.27 5.77
N VAL A 81 4.55 -5.26 5.66
CA VAL A 81 4.33 -6.04 4.45
C VAL A 81 3.41 -5.25 3.53
N ASP A 82 3.79 -5.07 2.27
CA ASP A 82 2.98 -4.36 1.27
C ASP A 82 2.50 -5.32 0.18
N LEU A 83 1.18 -5.33 -0.06
CA LEU A 83 0.49 -6.19 -1.01
C LEU A 83 0.09 -5.50 -2.31
N SER A 84 0.48 -4.26 -2.52
CA SER A 84 0.35 -3.69 -3.86
C SER A 84 1.05 -4.59 -4.86
N HIS A 85 0.47 -4.80 -6.05
CA HIS A 85 0.88 -5.77 -7.07
C HIS A 85 0.62 -7.26 -6.79
N ALA A 86 0.35 -7.68 -5.56
CA ALA A 86 0.13 -9.10 -5.25
C ALA A 86 -1.12 -9.65 -5.93
N GLY A 87 -1.03 -10.87 -6.46
CA GLY A 87 -2.17 -11.61 -6.96
C GLY A 87 -3.17 -11.92 -5.84
N GLU A 88 -4.42 -12.18 -6.19
CA GLU A 88 -5.48 -12.38 -5.21
C GLU A 88 -5.17 -13.49 -4.20
N LYS A 89 -4.68 -14.64 -4.69
CA LYS A 89 -4.28 -15.75 -3.80
C LYS A 89 -3.10 -15.35 -2.89
N SER A 90 -2.09 -14.66 -3.44
CA SER A 90 -0.94 -14.14 -2.67
C SER A 90 -1.39 -13.15 -1.60
N PHE A 91 -2.40 -12.34 -1.90
CA PHE A 91 -2.97 -11.38 -0.97
C PHE A 91 -3.57 -12.08 0.26
N TYR A 92 -4.42 -13.09 0.06
CA TYR A 92 -5.04 -13.81 1.17
C TYR A 92 -4.04 -14.67 1.93
N ASP A 93 -3.08 -15.32 1.25
CA ASP A 93 -2.02 -16.08 1.91
C ASP A 93 -1.18 -15.19 2.83
N ALA A 94 -0.78 -14.00 2.34
CA ALA A 94 0.00 -13.07 3.14
C ALA A 94 -0.77 -12.57 4.37
N LEU A 95 -2.09 -12.31 4.25
CA LEU A 95 -2.94 -11.98 5.40
C LEU A 95 -3.00 -13.09 6.44
N GLN A 96 -2.98 -14.36 6.02
CA GLN A 96 -2.97 -15.50 6.94
C GLN A 96 -1.62 -15.72 7.62
N ILE A 97 -0.52 -15.42 6.92
CA ILE A 97 0.85 -15.63 7.40
C ILE A 97 1.29 -14.49 8.33
N SER A 98 0.94 -13.24 7.99
CA SER A 98 1.39 -12.07 8.75
C SER A 98 0.76 -12.00 10.14
N ARG A 99 1.58 -11.68 11.12
CA ARG A 99 1.17 -11.43 12.52
C ARG A 99 0.99 -9.95 12.82
N THR A 100 1.29 -9.09 11.87
CA THR A 100 1.14 -7.63 11.98
C THR A 100 0.21 -7.13 10.88
N PRO A 101 -0.41 -5.97 11.05
CA PRO A 101 -1.21 -5.36 10.00
C PRO A 101 -0.41 -5.16 8.72
N ILE A 102 -1.07 -5.36 7.58
CA ILE A 102 -0.50 -5.27 6.23
C ILE A 102 -0.98 -3.99 5.56
N VAL A 103 -0.25 -3.52 4.55
CA VAL A 103 -0.63 -2.36 3.75
C VAL A 103 -0.78 -2.72 2.27
N CYS A 104 -1.55 -1.90 1.55
CA CYS A 104 -1.44 -1.71 0.11
C CYS A 104 -0.97 -0.27 -0.11
N SER A 105 0.29 -0.08 -0.48
CA SER A 105 0.89 1.25 -0.61
C SER A 105 0.28 2.08 -1.74
N HIS A 106 -0.25 1.41 -2.80
CA HIS A 106 -0.84 2.05 -3.97
C HIS A 106 -1.78 1.09 -4.71
N SER A 107 -3.07 1.06 -4.34
CA SER A 107 -4.09 0.18 -4.94
C SER A 107 -5.45 0.87 -4.96
N ASN A 108 -6.26 0.57 -5.98
CA ASN A 108 -7.58 1.16 -6.17
C ASN A 108 -8.70 0.10 -6.07
N SER A 109 -9.95 0.52 -6.23
CA SER A 109 -11.11 -0.36 -6.20
C SER A 109 -11.36 -1.03 -7.54
N ARG A 110 -11.45 -2.36 -7.56
CA ARG A 110 -11.84 -3.14 -8.74
C ARG A 110 -13.30 -2.91 -9.12
N ALA A 111 -14.16 -2.64 -8.15
CA ALA A 111 -15.57 -2.34 -8.41
C ALA A 111 -15.78 -1.06 -9.25
N LEU A 112 -14.85 -0.10 -9.18
CA LEU A 112 -14.92 1.14 -9.96
C LEU A 112 -14.10 1.08 -11.26
N CYS A 113 -13.03 0.30 -11.29
CA CYS A 113 -12.19 0.12 -12.46
C CYS A 113 -11.67 -1.33 -12.45
N ASP A 114 -12.27 -2.18 -13.27
CA ASP A 114 -11.99 -3.63 -13.31
C ASP A 114 -10.69 -3.92 -14.05
N VAL A 115 -9.60 -3.82 -13.31
CA VAL A 115 -8.24 -4.19 -13.74
C VAL A 115 -7.56 -5.06 -12.67
N PRO A 116 -6.66 -5.98 -13.05
CA PRO A 116 -6.05 -6.93 -12.11
C PRO A 116 -5.29 -6.28 -10.94
N ARG A 117 -4.77 -5.06 -11.12
CA ARG A 117 -4.02 -4.33 -10.09
C ARG A 117 -4.91 -3.72 -9.00
N ASN A 118 -6.20 -3.56 -9.27
CA ASN A 118 -7.17 -3.09 -8.29
C ASN A 118 -7.66 -4.25 -7.43
N ILE A 119 -7.92 -3.96 -6.15
CA ILE A 119 -8.39 -4.95 -5.19
C ILE A 119 -9.91 -4.97 -5.11
N THR A 120 -10.47 -6.13 -4.81
CA THR A 120 -11.92 -6.33 -4.67
C THR A 120 -12.41 -5.76 -3.32
N ASP A 121 -13.72 -5.58 -3.21
CA ASP A 121 -14.34 -5.17 -1.94
C ASP A 121 -14.11 -6.20 -0.83
N GLU A 122 -14.05 -7.50 -1.17
CA GLU A 122 -13.72 -8.58 -0.24
C GLU A 122 -12.28 -8.46 0.26
N GLN A 123 -11.33 -8.17 -0.63
CA GLN A 123 -9.93 -7.93 -0.24
C GLN A 123 -9.83 -6.68 0.65
N MET A 124 -10.57 -5.61 0.33
CA MET A 124 -10.64 -4.39 1.15
C MET A 124 -11.15 -4.71 2.56
N ARG A 125 -12.27 -5.44 2.68
CA ARG A 125 -12.82 -5.86 3.98
C ARG A 125 -11.83 -6.71 4.77
N ALA A 126 -11.16 -7.67 4.12
CA ALA A 126 -10.18 -8.53 4.75
C ALA A 126 -8.96 -7.74 5.27
N LEU A 127 -8.48 -6.78 4.46
CA LEU A 127 -7.37 -5.91 4.86
C LEU A 127 -7.74 -5.03 6.07
N ALA A 128 -8.93 -4.43 6.06
CA ALA A 128 -9.43 -3.62 7.17
C ALA A 128 -9.62 -4.45 8.44
N ALA A 129 -10.21 -5.65 8.33
CA ALA A 129 -10.39 -6.57 9.45
C ALA A 129 -9.05 -6.99 10.09
N ALA A 130 -7.98 -7.07 9.30
CA ALA A 130 -6.61 -7.29 9.77
C ALA A 130 -5.91 -6.03 10.31
N GLY A 131 -6.61 -4.89 10.41
CA GLY A 131 -6.06 -3.62 10.90
C GLY A 131 -5.19 -2.87 9.89
N GLY A 132 -5.19 -3.29 8.63
CA GLY A 132 -4.35 -2.76 7.56
C GLY A 132 -4.82 -1.40 7.00
N VAL A 133 -4.13 -0.96 5.95
CA VAL A 133 -4.41 0.30 5.22
C VAL A 133 -4.25 0.09 3.73
N CYS A 134 -5.20 0.60 2.95
CA CYS A 134 -5.11 0.74 1.50
C CYS A 134 -4.91 2.22 1.13
N GLN A 135 -3.86 2.52 0.38
CA GLN A 135 -3.63 3.85 -0.17
C GLN A 135 -4.02 3.89 -1.65
N ILE A 136 -4.85 4.88 -2.00
CA ILE A 136 -5.36 5.07 -3.36
C ILE A 136 -4.25 5.60 -4.26
N THR A 137 -4.01 4.93 -5.38
CA THR A 137 -3.01 5.38 -6.36
C THR A 137 -3.61 6.37 -7.38
N LEU A 138 -2.74 7.24 -7.90
CA LEU A 138 -3.07 8.19 -8.96
C LEU A 138 -2.68 7.69 -10.36
N TYR A 139 -2.33 6.39 -10.50
CA TYR A 139 -2.11 5.83 -11.82
C TYR A 139 -3.40 5.85 -12.64
N ASN A 140 -3.35 6.54 -13.78
CA ASN A 140 -4.53 6.86 -14.59
C ASN A 140 -5.34 5.61 -14.97
N GLY A 141 -4.67 4.57 -15.49
CA GLY A 141 -5.31 3.33 -15.92
C GLY A 141 -5.91 2.46 -14.82
N PHE A 142 -5.64 2.78 -13.53
CA PHE A 142 -6.26 2.11 -12.38
C PHE A 142 -7.43 2.90 -11.79
N LEU A 143 -7.56 4.17 -12.17
CA LEU A 143 -8.71 5.01 -11.86
C LEU A 143 -9.80 4.87 -12.93
N ARG A 144 -9.41 4.80 -14.21
CA ARG A 144 -10.31 4.66 -15.36
C ARG A 144 -9.63 3.90 -16.50
N THR A 145 -10.35 2.97 -17.11
CA THR A 145 -9.83 2.18 -18.23
C THR A 145 -9.67 2.96 -19.53
N ASP A 146 -10.34 4.12 -19.66
CA ASP A 146 -10.26 4.99 -20.84
C ASP A 146 -9.08 5.98 -20.80
N GLY A 147 -8.30 5.98 -19.70
CA GLY A 147 -7.13 6.84 -19.54
C GLY A 147 -7.43 8.33 -19.32
N ASN A 148 -8.68 8.70 -19.02
CA ASN A 148 -9.12 10.09 -18.81
C ASN A 148 -9.49 10.36 -17.34
N ALA A 149 -8.72 9.83 -16.40
CA ALA A 149 -9.00 10.01 -14.98
C ALA A 149 -8.77 11.47 -14.54
N THR A 150 -9.58 11.87 -13.56
CA THR A 150 -9.58 13.20 -12.95
C THR A 150 -9.44 13.09 -11.42
N ILE A 151 -9.23 14.22 -10.75
CA ILE A 151 -9.26 14.30 -9.28
C ILE A 151 -10.58 13.74 -8.72
N THR A 152 -11.68 13.94 -9.44
CA THR A 152 -12.98 13.40 -9.02
C THR A 152 -13.00 11.87 -9.03
N ASP A 153 -12.35 11.24 -9.99
CA ASP A 153 -12.24 9.77 -10.03
C ASP A 153 -11.37 9.26 -8.88
N ALA A 154 -10.25 9.91 -8.58
CA ALA A 154 -9.42 9.57 -7.41
C ALA A 154 -10.22 9.70 -6.09
N ILE A 155 -11.01 10.76 -5.94
CA ILE A 155 -11.89 10.93 -4.77
C ILE A 155 -12.97 9.84 -4.72
N ARG A 156 -13.54 9.43 -5.84
CA ARG A 156 -14.53 8.34 -5.88
C ARG A 156 -13.93 7.02 -5.41
N HIS A 157 -12.70 6.70 -5.83
CA HIS A 157 -11.99 5.52 -5.34
C HIS A 157 -11.71 5.60 -3.84
N LEU A 158 -11.32 6.79 -3.35
CA LEU A 158 -11.12 7.02 -1.91
C LEU A 158 -12.42 6.81 -1.13
N GLU A 159 -13.52 7.43 -1.57
CA GLU A 159 -14.84 7.35 -0.93
C GLU A 159 -15.35 5.91 -0.92
N HIS A 160 -15.24 5.19 -2.04
CA HIS A 160 -15.60 3.78 -2.10
C HIS A 160 -14.78 2.93 -1.11
N ALA A 161 -13.46 3.15 -1.05
CA ALA A 161 -12.63 2.45 -0.09
C ALA A 161 -13.02 2.79 1.37
N ILE A 162 -13.37 4.05 1.66
CA ILE A 162 -13.86 4.46 2.99
C ILE A 162 -15.19 3.77 3.33
N ASP A 163 -16.10 3.68 2.37
CA ASP A 163 -17.41 3.01 2.56
C ASP A 163 -17.25 1.51 2.87
N ILE A 164 -16.24 0.86 2.29
CA ILE A 164 -16.00 -0.57 2.48
C ILE A 164 -15.14 -0.87 3.71
N MET A 165 -14.14 -0.05 3.99
CA MET A 165 -13.08 -0.32 4.98
C MET A 165 -13.19 0.50 6.26
N GLY A 166 -13.85 1.66 6.20
CA GLY A 166 -13.76 2.70 7.22
C GLY A 166 -12.57 3.65 6.98
N ILE A 167 -12.72 4.88 7.44
CA ILE A 167 -11.75 5.97 7.20
C ILE A 167 -10.38 5.70 7.82
N GLU A 168 -10.31 4.90 8.88
CA GLU A 168 -9.08 4.52 9.57
C GLU A 168 -8.19 3.58 8.74
N HIS A 169 -8.69 3.09 7.60
CA HIS A 169 -8.03 2.10 6.77
C HIS A 169 -7.67 2.59 5.37
N VAL A 170 -7.81 3.90 5.11
CA VAL A 170 -7.61 4.46 3.76
C VAL A 170 -6.65 5.64 3.78
N GLY A 171 -5.89 5.82 2.68
CA GLY A 171 -4.98 6.94 2.49
C GLY A 171 -4.71 7.23 1.02
N LEU A 172 -3.72 8.07 0.75
CA LEU A 172 -3.26 8.40 -0.60
C LEU A 172 -1.82 7.88 -0.81
N GLY A 173 -1.63 7.04 -1.83
CA GLY A 173 -0.35 6.51 -2.29
C GLY A 173 -0.17 6.82 -3.76
N ALA A 174 0.23 8.04 -4.07
CA ALA A 174 0.16 8.63 -5.41
C ALA A 174 0.90 7.85 -6.51
N ASP A 175 2.00 7.18 -6.16
CA ASP A 175 2.83 6.42 -7.10
C ASP A 175 3.48 7.30 -8.18
N PHE A 176 3.93 8.50 -7.81
CA PHE A 176 4.48 9.47 -8.77
C PHE A 176 5.77 9.02 -9.45
N ASP A 177 6.52 8.14 -8.84
CA ASP A 177 7.72 7.52 -9.40
C ASP A 177 7.42 6.27 -10.26
N GLY A 178 6.16 5.80 -10.27
CA GLY A 178 5.64 4.69 -11.07
C GLY A 178 4.57 5.10 -12.09
N ASP A 179 4.73 6.24 -12.75
CA ASP A 179 3.78 6.82 -13.70
C ASP A 179 2.42 7.22 -13.06
N GLY A 180 2.34 7.33 -11.75
CA GLY A 180 1.21 7.94 -11.06
C GLY A 180 1.14 9.43 -11.36
N GLY A 181 -0.08 9.90 -11.62
CA GLY A 181 -0.33 11.30 -11.89
C GLY A 181 -1.49 11.49 -12.86
N ILE A 182 -2.32 12.47 -12.55
CA ILE A 182 -3.49 12.84 -13.36
C ILE A 182 -3.55 14.36 -13.47
N PRO A 183 -4.30 14.93 -14.42
CA PRO A 183 -4.43 16.38 -14.53
C PRO A 183 -4.84 17.06 -13.22
N GLY A 184 -4.03 17.98 -12.73
CA GLY A 184 -4.21 18.68 -11.45
C GLY A 184 -3.67 17.94 -10.22
N LEU A 185 -3.11 16.75 -10.40
CA LEU A 185 -2.36 15.96 -9.41
C LEU A 185 -1.21 15.23 -10.13
N ALA A 186 -0.42 15.95 -10.91
CA ALA A 186 0.65 15.37 -11.74
C ALA A 186 1.90 15.03 -10.92
N ASP A 187 2.12 15.75 -9.81
CA ASP A 187 3.26 15.54 -8.91
C ASP A 187 2.96 16.04 -7.48
N ALA A 188 3.95 15.92 -6.61
CA ALA A 188 3.82 16.27 -5.20
C ALA A 188 3.50 17.77 -4.95
N SER A 189 3.85 18.68 -5.86
CA SER A 189 3.56 20.12 -5.73
C SER A 189 2.06 20.41 -5.86
N GLU A 190 1.31 19.55 -6.54
CA GLU A 190 -0.13 19.68 -6.79
C GLU A 190 -1.00 18.97 -5.74
N LEU A 191 -0.43 18.28 -4.76
CA LEU A 191 -1.18 17.55 -3.71
C LEU A 191 -2.15 18.43 -2.92
N VAL A 192 -1.91 19.76 -2.89
CA VAL A 192 -2.86 20.74 -2.33
C VAL A 192 -4.23 20.68 -3.03
N ASN A 193 -4.29 20.29 -4.30
CA ASN A 193 -5.55 20.17 -5.04
C ASN A 193 -6.39 19.00 -4.53
N PHE A 194 -5.76 17.90 -4.10
CA PHE A 194 -6.44 16.80 -3.44
C PHE A 194 -7.03 17.25 -2.10
N THR A 195 -6.25 17.98 -1.29
CA THR A 195 -6.76 18.58 -0.04
C THR A 195 -7.97 19.49 -0.30
N LYS A 196 -7.91 20.35 -1.33
CA LYS A 196 -9.06 21.19 -1.72
C LYS A 196 -10.29 20.37 -2.12
N ALA A 197 -10.08 19.22 -2.79
CA ALA A 197 -11.18 18.33 -3.17
C ALA A 197 -11.82 17.68 -1.94
N LEU A 198 -11.04 17.24 -0.95
CA LEU A 198 -11.54 16.72 0.33
C LEU A 198 -12.33 17.77 1.11
N LEU A 199 -11.83 19.02 1.18
CA LEU A 199 -12.54 20.13 1.82
C LEU A 199 -13.89 20.42 1.18
N ARG A 200 -13.98 20.40 -0.16
CA ARG A 200 -15.24 20.56 -0.89
C ARG A 200 -16.24 19.43 -0.59
N ARG A 201 -15.77 18.24 -0.24
CA ARG A 201 -16.54 17.08 0.20
C ARG A 201 -16.84 17.09 1.71
N ARG A 202 -16.43 18.17 2.42
CA ARG A 202 -16.66 18.41 3.85
C ARG A 202 -15.99 17.39 4.78
N TYR A 203 -14.87 16.79 4.36
CA TYR A 203 -14.01 16.04 5.26
C TYR A 203 -13.48 16.96 6.37
N SER A 204 -13.54 16.49 7.61
CA SER A 204 -13.01 17.21 8.77
C SER A 204 -11.47 17.23 8.75
N GLU A 205 -10.86 18.11 9.54
CA GLU A 205 -9.39 18.12 9.73
C GLU A 205 -8.89 16.79 10.27
N THR A 206 -9.67 16.14 11.14
CA THR A 206 -9.36 14.80 11.67
C THR A 206 -9.34 13.77 10.56
N ASP A 207 -10.37 13.73 9.71
CA ASP A 207 -10.46 12.81 8.58
C ASP A 207 -9.28 13.00 7.61
N MET A 208 -8.99 14.26 7.27
CA MET A 208 -7.85 14.60 6.41
C MET A 208 -6.52 14.19 7.03
N SER A 209 -6.36 14.34 8.35
CA SER A 209 -5.14 13.89 9.04
C SER A 209 -4.96 12.37 8.97
N LEU A 210 -6.03 11.59 9.04
CA LEU A 210 -6.00 10.14 8.86
C LEU A 210 -5.57 9.77 7.43
N ILE A 211 -6.25 10.35 6.42
CA ILE A 211 -5.99 10.10 4.99
C ILE A 211 -4.56 10.50 4.61
N TRP A 212 -4.07 11.64 5.09
CA TRP A 212 -2.75 12.20 4.77
C TRP A 212 -1.56 11.52 5.48
N GLY A 213 -1.80 10.42 6.17
CA GLY A 213 -0.73 9.59 6.70
C GLY A 213 -0.92 9.12 8.13
N GLY A 214 -1.94 9.59 8.85
CA GLY A 214 -2.25 9.12 10.20
C GLY A 214 -2.45 7.60 10.23
N ASN A 215 -3.19 7.07 9.27
CA ASN A 215 -3.45 5.64 9.13
C ASN A 215 -2.17 4.84 8.81
N TRP A 216 -1.35 5.33 7.90
CA TRP A 216 -0.06 4.71 7.58
C TRP A 216 0.86 4.65 8.79
N LEU A 217 1.00 5.76 9.51
CA LEU A 217 1.82 5.85 10.72
C LEU A 217 1.30 4.95 11.84
N ARG A 218 -0.02 4.76 11.94
CA ARG A 218 -0.62 3.80 12.88
C ARG A 218 -0.14 2.38 12.58
N VAL A 219 -0.24 1.92 11.33
CA VAL A 219 0.22 0.58 10.94
C VAL A 219 1.72 0.43 11.16
N MET A 220 2.51 1.40 10.72
CA MET A 220 3.97 1.39 10.93
C MET A 220 4.32 1.26 12.42
N ASN A 221 3.66 2.02 13.29
CA ASN A 221 3.89 1.93 14.73
C ASN A 221 3.52 0.56 15.30
N LEU A 222 2.41 -0.03 14.87
CA LEU A 222 2.00 -1.37 15.30
C LEU A 222 3.04 -2.44 14.90
N CYS A 223 3.52 -2.39 13.65
CA CYS A 223 4.58 -3.29 13.20
C CYS A 223 5.86 -3.12 14.03
N GLN A 224 6.30 -1.88 14.26
CA GLN A 224 7.52 -1.60 15.03
C GLN A 224 7.40 -1.99 16.51
N GLN A 225 6.21 -1.86 17.12
CA GLN A 225 5.96 -2.30 18.49
C GLN A 225 5.95 -3.82 18.64
N SER A 226 5.55 -4.53 17.60
CA SER A 226 5.53 -5.99 17.55
C SER A 226 6.89 -6.59 17.23
N ALA A 227 7.89 -5.78 16.88
CA ALA A 227 9.24 -6.25 16.54
C ALA A 227 9.90 -6.97 17.70
N GLN A 228 10.41 -8.16 17.45
CA GLN A 228 11.24 -8.93 18.39
C GLN A 228 12.70 -8.52 18.17
N ARG A 229 13.24 -7.73 19.06
CA ARG A 229 14.65 -7.30 19.04
C ARG A 229 15.55 -8.33 19.68
#